data_f36515f618f370eb532fd4236f76bc02
#
_entry.id   f36515f618f370eb532fd4236f76bc02
#
_cell.length_a   1.000
_cell.length_b   1.000
_cell.length_c   1.000
_cell.angle_alpha   90.00
_cell.angle_beta   90.00
_cell.angle_gamma   90.00
#
_symmetry.space_group_name_H-M   'P 1'
#
loop_
_entity.id
_entity.type
_entity.pdbx_description
1 polymer ?
#
loop_
_entity_poly.entity_id
_entity_poly.type
_entity_poly.pdbx_seq_one_letter_code
_entity_poly.pdbx_strand_id
1 'polypeptide(L)'
;MAARDLVFQPGDRVRTSGRFVSGPDGDWLDLQRVHDLTIKPPGWKSDLSIRLIGADAAAVPSEFGPNQVPGHITVVGRWHAPAPGEQVRLGDESIEVETQTPEGPPPRPRADRTHPPCLPPPGGWPQNVVWYEGWPQSAVSDLDLDIRDLESSGAMVHRAIFRPSEDQEVLVVAATDVEAVTRGLSPSLPNQLCVVRSRFTRAQLDEVRDVLHAHFHEWRLEVFGTGSSDSQGQPFATAEPVRVTPELAAWDDTLPKGLLLLSPTITPPEIQHPDRQAGG
;
A
#
# COMPACT_ATOMS: atom_id res chain seq x y z
N MET A 1 14.49 3.27 3.84
CA MET A 1 14.39 4.33 4.86
C MET A 1 13.81 3.70 6.11
N ALA A 2 14.32 3.99 7.29
CA ALA A 2 13.73 3.48 8.52
C ALA A 2 12.50 4.32 8.89
N ALA A 3 11.51 3.73 9.58
CA ALA A 3 10.28 4.44 9.98
C ALA A 3 10.59 5.71 10.80
N ARG A 4 11.61 5.66 11.67
CA ARG A 4 12.06 6.84 12.46
C ARG A 4 12.50 8.03 11.61
N ASP A 5 12.97 7.80 10.37
CA ASP A 5 13.38 8.87 9.45
C ASP A 5 12.16 9.59 8.84
N LEU A 6 10.95 9.05 9.07
CA LEU A 6 9.67 9.58 8.61
C LEU A 6 8.86 10.26 9.74
N VAL A 7 9.42 10.36 10.94
CA VAL A 7 8.80 11.06 12.08
C VAL A 7 9.13 12.54 11.99
N PHE A 8 8.11 13.39 11.77
CA PHE A 8 8.28 14.83 11.66
C PHE A 8 8.20 15.54 12.99
N GLN A 9 8.96 16.63 13.11
CA GLN A 9 8.88 17.60 14.20
C GLN A 9 8.14 18.86 13.70
N PRO A 10 7.50 19.64 14.60
CA PRO A 10 6.97 20.94 14.23
C PRO A 10 8.02 21.83 13.55
N GLY A 11 7.69 22.40 12.38
CA GLY A 11 8.59 23.20 11.55
C GLY A 11 9.31 22.42 10.46
N ASP A 12 9.27 21.09 10.48
CA ASP A 12 9.85 20.26 9.40
C ASP A 12 9.13 20.53 8.08
N ARG A 13 9.91 20.48 7.02
CA ARG A 13 9.40 20.62 5.67
C ARG A 13 8.83 19.27 5.19
N VAL A 14 7.58 19.30 4.72
CA VAL A 14 6.84 18.11 4.30
C VAL A 14 6.24 18.28 2.91
N ARG A 15 5.96 17.15 2.27
CA ARG A 15 5.20 17.04 1.01
C ARG A 15 4.02 16.11 1.21
N THR A 16 2.88 16.47 0.67
CA THR A 16 1.70 15.61 0.61
C THR A 16 0.81 15.95 -0.56
N SER A 17 -0.08 15.04 -0.93
CA SER A 17 -1.06 15.23 -2.01
C SER A 17 -2.42 14.78 -1.55
N GLY A 18 -3.46 15.48 -1.99
CA GLY A 18 -4.83 15.15 -1.64
C GLY A 18 -5.85 16.04 -2.34
N ARG A 19 -7.11 15.86 -1.98
CA ARG A 19 -8.19 16.68 -2.48
C ARG A 19 -8.28 17.98 -1.69
N PHE A 20 -8.22 19.11 -2.38
CA PHE A 20 -8.44 20.42 -1.79
C PHE A 20 -9.92 20.62 -1.45
N VAL A 21 -10.20 21.06 -0.24
CA VAL A 21 -11.54 21.37 0.26
C VAL A 21 -11.52 22.76 0.89
N SER A 22 -12.24 23.70 0.30
CA SER A 22 -12.43 25.04 0.89
C SER A 22 -13.77 25.12 1.59
N GLY A 23 -13.80 25.74 2.76
CA GLY A 23 -14.99 25.88 3.59
C GLY A 23 -14.94 27.11 4.50
N PRO A 24 -16.00 27.40 5.24
CA PRO A 24 -16.08 28.57 6.11
C PRO A 24 -15.07 28.56 7.27
N ASP A 25 -14.56 27.40 7.62
CA ASP A 25 -13.55 27.18 8.66
C ASP A 25 -12.11 27.08 8.10
N GLY A 26 -11.92 27.40 6.82
CA GLY A 26 -10.62 27.49 6.14
C GLY A 26 -10.44 26.48 5.02
N ASP A 27 -9.20 26.37 4.57
CA ASP A 27 -8.78 25.46 3.51
C ASP A 27 -8.16 24.19 4.08
N TRP A 28 -8.45 23.07 3.44
CA TRP A 28 -8.08 21.74 3.92
C TRP A 28 -7.56 20.89 2.76
N LEU A 29 -6.68 19.97 3.07
CA LEU A 29 -6.29 18.87 2.20
C LEU A 29 -6.88 17.58 2.77
N ASP A 30 -7.84 17.01 2.07
CA ASP A 30 -8.41 15.70 2.38
C ASP A 30 -7.49 14.62 1.83
N LEU A 31 -6.86 13.89 2.73
CA LEU A 31 -5.86 12.88 2.40
C LEU A 31 -6.48 11.51 2.12
N GLN A 32 -7.78 11.35 2.32
CA GLN A 32 -8.46 10.11 1.99
C GLN A 32 -8.30 9.84 0.48
N ARG A 33 -7.56 8.79 0.15
CA ARG A 33 -7.42 8.33 -1.23
C ARG A 33 -8.75 7.73 -1.66
N VAL A 34 -9.36 8.34 -2.68
CA VAL A 34 -10.71 8.00 -3.13
C VAL A 34 -10.76 6.57 -3.65
N HIS A 35 -11.16 5.63 -2.79
CA HIS A 35 -11.75 4.36 -3.23
C HIS A 35 -13.28 4.42 -3.24
N ASP A 36 -13.85 5.48 -2.69
CA ASP A 36 -15.27 5.71 -2.60
C ASP A 36 -15.70 6.66 -3.72
N LEU A 37 -16.27 6.11 -4.79
CA LEU A 37 -16.84 6.85 -5.93
C LEU A 37 -18.11 7.64 -5.53
N THR A 38 -18.47 7.68 -4.26
CA THR A 38 -19.61 8.49 -3.82
C THR A 38 -19.30 9.97 -3.95
N ILE A 39 -20.22 10.69 -4.58
CA ILE A 39 -20.15 12.15 -4.68
C ILE A 39 -20.28 12.71 -3.25
N LYS A 40 -19.19 13.27 -2.73
CA LYS A 40 -19.20 13.90 -1.41
C LYS A 40 -19.82 15.30 -1.50
N PRO A 41 -20.57 15.74 -0.48
CA PRO A 41 -21.12 17.10 -0.44
C PRO A 41 -19.98 18.15 -0.54
N PRO A 42 -20.28 19.35 -1.08
CA PRO A 42 -19.35 20.47 -1.02
C PRO A 42 -18.88 20.73 0.42
N GLY A 43 -17.59 20.96 0.62
CA GLY A 43 -17.00 21.22 1.95
C GLY A 43 -16.82 19.98 2.83
N TRP A 44 -17.22 18.77 2.37
CA TRP A 44 -16.99 17.55 3.14
C TRP A 44 -15.50 17.22 3.22
N LYS A 45 -15.05 16.88 4.41
CA LYS A 45 -13.68 16.47 4.73
C LYS A 45 -13.71 15.22 5.62
N SER A 46 -12.73 14.35 5.45
CA SER A 46 -12.57 13.15 6.28
C SER A 46 -11.82 13.47 7.58
N ASP A 47 -11.79 12.51 8.50
CA ASP A 47 -10.98 12.60 9.71
C ASP A 47 -9.46 12.58 9.42
N LEU A 48 -9.09 12.25 8.18
CA LEU A 48 -7.70 12.28 7.69
C LEU A 48 -7.30 13.63 7.10
N SER A 49 -8.21 14.62 7.07
CA SER A 49 -7.94 15.94 6.50
C SER A 49 -6.96 16.75 7.36
N ILE A 50 -6.13 17.54 6.68
CA ILE A 50 -5.15 18.45 7.28
C ILE A 50 -5.46 19.88 6.87
N ARG A 51 -5.38 20.82 7.82
CA ARG A 51 -5.59 22.22 7.54
C ARG A 51 -4.45 22.79 6.73
N LEU A 52 -4.77 23.58 5.70
CA LEU A 52 -3.79 24.35 4.93
C LEU A 52 -3.81 25.82 5.36
N ILE A 53 -2.61 26.40 5.49
CA ILE A 53 -2.42 27.83 5.78
C ILE A 53 -1.72 28.44 4.58
N GLY A 54 -2.33 29.45 3.97
CA GLY A 54 -1.75 30.14 2.81
C GLY A 54 -1.90 29.40 1.48
N ALA A 55 -2.83 28.45 1.36
CA ALA A 55 -3.12 27.81 0.08
C ALA A 55 -3.82 28.78 -0.89
N ASP A 56 -3.57 28.60 -2.19
CA ASP A 56 -4.21 29.36 -3.26
C ASP A 56 -5.32 28.53 -3.92
N ALA A 57 -6.57 28.83 -3.60
CA ALA A 57 -7.72 28.16 -4.17
C ALA A 57 -7.83 28.34 -5.70
N ALA A 58 -7.27 29.44 -6.27
CA ALA A 58 -7.29 29.66 -7.72
C ALA A 58 -6.32 28.73 -8.48
N ALA A 59 -5.32 28.18 -7.80
CA ALA A 59 -4.37 27.23 -8.37
C ALA A 59 -4.89 25.77 -8.34
N VAL A 60 -6.11 25.51 -7.85
CA VAL A 60 -6.70 24.17 -7.80
C VAL A 60 -7.31 23.82 -9.17
N PRO A 61 -6.95 22.67 -9.78
CA PRO A 61 -7.47 22.29 -11.08
C PRO A 61 -8.99 22.01 -10.99
N SER A 62 -9.77 22.62 -11.89
CA SER A 62 -11.21 22.42 -12.00
C SER A 62 -11.60 21.34 -13.02
N GLU A 63 -10.68 20.98 -13.92
CA GLU A 63 -10.90 20.04 -15.01
C GLU A 63 -9.82 18.94 -15.03
N PHE A 64 -10.13 17.82 -15.68
CA PHE A 64 -9.16 16.76 -15.93
C PHE A 64 -8.12 17.21 -16.95
N GLY A 65 -6.85 17.14 -16.58
CA GLY A 65 -5.72 17.38 -17.47
C GLY A 65 -4.74 16.18 -17.45
N PRO A 66 -3.71 16.20 -18.31
CA PRO A 66 -2.66 15.21 -18.25
C PRO A 66 -2.04 15.20 -16.84
N ASN A 67 -2.12 14.07 -16.14
CA ASN A 67 -1.64 13.90 -14.76
C ASN A 67 -2.31 14.80 -13.71
N GLN A 68 -3.48 15.37 -14.01
CA GLN A 68 -4.24 16.19 -13.07
C GLN A 68 -5.61 15.55 -12.80
N VAL A 69 -6.03 15.61 -11.54
CA VAL A 69 -7.36 15.18 -11.09
C VAL A 69 -8.06 16.40 -10.52
N PRO A 70 -9.30 16.71 -10.95
CA PRO A 70 -10.03 17.87 -10.45
C PRO A 70 -10.07 17.91 -8.93
N GLY A 71 -9.75 19.07 -8.37
CA GLY A 71 -9.68 19.26 -6.92
C GLY A 71 -8.47 18.66 -6.22
N HIS A 72 -7.58 17.96 -6.91
CA HIS A 72 -6.37 17.38 -6.33
C HIS A 72 -5.16 18.30 -6.51
N ILE A 73 -4.40 18.45 -5.43
CA ILE A 73 -3.16 19.24 -5.40
C ILE A 73 -2.08 18.48 -4.63
N THR A 74 -0.84 18.81 -4.95
CA THR A 74 0.33 18.49 -4.14
C THR A 74 0.80 19.76 -3.46
N VAL A 75 1.04 19.70 -2.17
CA VAL A 75 1.60 20.82 -1.40
C VAL A 75 2.94 20.43 -0.81
N VAL A 76 3.84 21.40 -0.75
CA VAL A 76 5.06 21.37 0.05
C VAL A 76 4.99 22.55 1.01
N GLY A 77 5.31 22.32 2.27
CA GLY A 77 5.21 23.37 3.29
C GLY A 77 5.78 22.93 4.63
N ARG A 78 5.58 23.77 5.64
CA ARG A 78 6.01 23.51 7.01
C ARG A 78 4.93 22.85 7.82
N TRP A 79 5.31 21.76 8.46
CA TRP A 79 4.43 20.97 9.33
C TRP A 79 4.25 21.67 10.69
N HIS A 80 3.02 21.79 11.12
CA HIS A 80 2.63 22.23 12.45
C HIS A 80 1.77 21.14 13.10
N ALA A 81 2.16 20.71 14.28
CA ALA A 81 1.46 19.73 15.08
C ALA A 81 1.28 20.25 16.50
N PRO A 82 0.27 19.76 17.24
CA PRO A 82 0.17 19.99 18.67
C PRO A 82 1.39 19.44 19.41
N ALA A 83 1.58 19.89 20.64
CA ALA A 83 2.70 19.42 21.45
C ALA A 83 2.63 17.89 21.67
N PRO A 84 3.78 17.21 21.80
CA PRO A 84 3.80 15.78 22.10
C PRO A 84 2.97 15.44 23.34
N GLY A 85 2.09 14.44 23.24
CA GLY A 85 1.21 14.01 24.32
C GLY A 85 -0.16 14.71 24.37
N GLU A 86 -0.40 15.72 23.53
CA GLU A 86 -1.75 16.26 23.35
C GLU A 86 -2.58 15.37 22.43
N GLN A 87 -3.86 15.22 22.75
CA GLN A 87 -4.80 14.48 21.90
C GLN A 87 -5.03 15.25 20.60
N VAL A 88 -4.59 14.71 19.47
CA VAL A 88 -4.77 15.33 18.16
C VAL A 88 -6.23 15.30 17.73
N ARG A 89 -6.80 16.47 17.46
CA ARG A 89 -8.14 16.64 16.88
C ARG A 89 -8.05 17.08 15.43
N LEU A 90 -9.14 16.94 14.70
CA LEU A 90 -9.23 17.48 13.35
C LEU A 90 -8.96 19.00 13.38
N GLY A 91 -7.93 19.43 12.65
CA GLY A 91 -7.50 20.82 12.55
C GLY A 91 -6.37 21.24 13.47
N ASP A 92 -5.97 20.41 14.43
CA ASP A 92 -4.80 20.68 15.28
C ASP A 92 -3.49 20.54 14.48
N GLU A 93 -3.51 19.73 13.41
CA GLU A 93 -2.41 19.57 12.48
C GLU A 93 -2.62 20.44 11.24
N SER A 94 -1.58 21.14 10.82
CA SER A 94 -1.64 22.00 9.64
C SER A 94 -0.34 22.03 8.86
N ILE A 95 -0.43 22.47 7.59
CA ILE A 95 0.71 22.75 6.73
C ILE A 95 0.65 24.21 6.31
N GLU A 96 1.69 24.99 6.66
CA GLU A 96 1.91 26.30 6.09
C GLU A 96 2.50 26.12 4.69
N VAL A 97 1.71 26.42 3.66
CA VAL A 97 2.01 26.10 2.27
C VAL A 97 3.11 27.03 1.73
N GLU A 98 4.21 26.45 1.28
CA GLU A 98 5.29 27.14 0.57
C GLU A 98 5.10 27.05 -0.96
N THR A 99 4.70 25.88 -1.45
CA THR A 99 4.40 25.65 -2.87
C THR A 99 3.20 24.74 -3.02
N GLN A 100 2.44 24.98 -4.08
CA GLN A 100 1.26 24.20 -4.47
C GLN A 100 1.31 23.89 -5.95
N THR A 101 1.05 22.64 -6.33
CA THR A 101 1.01 22.21 -7.73
C THR A 101 -0.24 21.38 -7.99
N PRO A 102 -0.86 21.52 -9.17
CA PRO A 102 -2.02 20.74 -9.57
C PRO A 102 -1.61 19.33 -10.03
N GLU A 103 -1.10 18.53 -9.13
CA GLU A 103 -0.70 17.15 -9.37
C GLU A 103 -1.62 16.19 -8.59
N GLY A 104 -1.98 15.08 -9.23
CA GLY A 104 -2.64 13.98 -8.53
C GLY A 104 -1.67 13.25 -7.59
N PRO A 105 -2.20 12.40 -6.69
CA PRO A 105 -1.37 11.56 -5.83
C PRO A 105 -0.42 10.71 -6.69
N PRO A 106 0.84 10.52 -6.25
CA PRO A 106 1.76 9.66 -6.96
C PRO A 106 1.18 8.24 -7.07
N PRO A 107 1.42 7.56 -8.20
CA PRO A 107 1.00 6.17 -8.33
C PRO A 107 1.61 5.35 -7.20
N ARG A 108 0.83 4.42 -6.65
CA ARG A 108 1.36 3.49 -5.65
C ARG A 108 2.43 2.62 -6.29
N PRO A 109 3.59 2.41 -5.63
CA PRO A 109 4.55 1.43 -6.09
C PRO A 109 3.87 0.06 -6.19
N ARG A 110 3.93 -0.56 -7.36
CA ARG A 110 3.49 -1.95 -7.54
C ARG A 110 4.73 -2.83 -7.62
N ALA A 111 4.70 -3.95 -6.93
CA ALA A 111 5.76 -4.94 -7.12
C ALA A 111 5.80 -5.38 -8.59
N ASP A 112 6.98 -5.38 -9.18
CA ASP A 112 7.18 -6.00 -10.48
C ASP A 112 6.89 -7.50 -10.37
N ARG A 113 5.89 -7.95 -11.09
CA ARG A 113 5.44 -9.35 -11.14
C ARG A 113 5.62 -9.97 -12.51
N THR A 114 6.51 -9.41 -13.34
CA THR A 114 6.83 -9.96 -14.65
C THR A 114 7.87 -11.08 -14.58
N HIS A 115 8.63 -11.17 -13.48
CA HIS A 115 9.70 -12.15 -13.31
C HIS A 115 9.44 -13.03 -12.07
N PRO A 116 8.83 -14.24 -12.25
CA PRO A 116 8.71 -15.19 -11.15
C PRO A 116 10.07 -15.52 -10.53
N PRO A 117 10.17 -15.66 -9.20
CA PRO A 117 11.44 -15.91 -8.52
C PRO A 117 12.01 -17.34 -8.74
N CYS A 118 11.21 -18.26 -9.30
CA CYS A 118 11.66 -19.58 -9.69
C CYS A 118 12.16 -19.60 -11.13
N LEU A 119 13.07 -20.54 -11.42
CA LEU A 119 13.41 -20.86 -12.80
C LEU A 119 12.20 -21.45 -13.54
N PRO A 120 11.98 -21.09 -14.81
CA PRO A 120 10.92 -21.70 -15.59
C PRO A 120 11.16 -23.21 -15.76
N PRO A 121 10.10 -24.01 -15.88
CA PRO A 121 10.22 -25.44 -16.17
C PRO A 121 10.84 -25.66 -17.57
N PRO A 122 11.32 -26.89 -17.88
CA PRO A 122 11.76 -27.24 -19.23
C PRO A 122 10.66 -26.92 -20.26
N GLY A 123 10.97 -26.08 -21.24
CA GLY A 123 10.00 -25.58 -22.23
C GLY A 123 9.40 -24.20 -21.90
N GLY A 124 9.77 -23.59 -20.77
CA GLY A 124 9.27 -22.29 -20.33
C GLY A 124 7.95 -22.39 -19.53
N TRP A 125 7.45 -21.24 -19.11
CA TRP A 125 6.12 -21.15 -18.49
C TRP A 125 5.04 -21.42 -19.54
N PRO A 126 3.95 -22.14 -19.20
CA PRO A 126 2.87 -22.42 -20.14
C PRO A 126 2.24 -21.14 -20.69
N GLN A 127 1.92 -21.18 -22.00
CA GLN A 127 1.23 -20.08 -22.69
C GLN A 127 -0.28 -20.28 -22.70
N ASN A 128 -1.03 -19.22 -22.92
CA ASN A 128 -2.49 -19.21 -22.99
C ASN A 128 -3.17 -19.74 -21.71
N VAL A 129 -2.56 -19.46 -20.57
CA VAL A 129 -3.10 -19.87 -19.28
C VAL A 129 -3.49 -18.63 -18.48
N VAL A 130 -4.78 -18.41 -18.41
CA VAL A 130 -5.40 -17.42 -17.54
C VAL A 130 -6.06 -18.15 -16.36
N TRP A 131 -5.82 -17.68 -15.17
CA TRP A 131 -6.35 -18.27 -13.94
C TRP A 131 -7.88 -18.38 -14.00
N TYR A 132 -8.36 -19.61 -13.80
CA TYR A 132 -9.77 -19.99 -13.81
C TYR A 132 -10.51 -19.83 -15.14
N GLU A 133 -9.96 -19.17 -16.15
CA GLU A 133 -10.62 -19.05 -17.45
C GLU A 133 -10.63 -20.40 -18.16
N GLY A 134 -11.83 -20.90 -18.50
CA GLY A 134 -12.00 -22.20 -19.15
C GLY A 134 -11.82 -23.42 -18.24
N TRP A 135 -11.56 -23.24 -16.94
CA TRP A 135 -11.44 -24.36 -16.01
C TRP A 135 -12.84 -24.90 -15.64
N PRO A 136 -13.00 -26.26 -15.53
CA PRO A 136 -14.20 -26.82 -14.94
C PRO A 136 -14.42 -26.33 -13.51
N GLN A 137 -15.66 -26.00 -13.14
CA GLN A 137 -15.98 -25.51 -11.81
C GLN A 137 -15.51 -26.44 -10.68
N SER A 138 -15.54 -27.77 -10.91
CA SER A 138 -15.01 -28.75 -9.96
C SER A 138 -13.51 -28.59 -9.72
N ALA A 139 -12.71 -28.39 -10.78
CA ALA A 139 -11.26 -28.20 -10.66
C ALA A 139 -10.92 -26.90 -9.92
N VAL A 140 -11.68 -25.82 -10.15
CA VAL A 140 -11.54 -24.58 -9.38
C VAL A 140 -11.86 -24.81 -7.90
N SER A 141 -12.95 -25.52 -7.61
CA SER A 141 -13.38 -25.82 -6.23
C SER A 141 -12.37 -26.70 -5.49
N ASP A 142 -11.82 -27.72 -6.16
CA ASP A 142 -10.83 -28.62 -5.56
C ASP A 142 -9.53 -27.85 -5.24
N LEU A 143 -9.04 -27.01 -6.18
CA LEU A 143 -7.87 -26.17 -5.94
C LEU A 143 -8.09 -25.17 -4.78
N ASP A 144 -9.27 -24.55 -4.69
CA ASP A 144 -9.60 -23.64 -3.60
C ASP A 144 -9.63 -24.35 -2.24
N LEU A 145 -10.07 -25.63 -2.19
CA LEU A 145 -10.02 -26.43 -0.98
C LEU A 145 -8.59 -26.76 -0.58
N ASP A 146 -7.75 -27.23 -1.52
CA ASP A 146 -6.33 -27.51 -1.27
C ASP A 146 -5.60 -26.27 -0.75
N ILE A 147 -5.87 -25.10 -1.35
CA ILE A 147 -5.31 -23.82 -0.92
C ILE A 147 -5.73 -23.48 0.51
N ARG A 148 -7.01 -23.61 0.85
CA ARG A 148 -7.51 -23.31 2.19
C ARG A 148 -6.92 -24.25 3.26
N ASP A 149 -6.76 -25.52 2.93
CA ASP A 149 -6.14 -26.50 3.83
C ASP A 149 -4.67 -26.18 4.09
N LEU A 150 -3.93 -25.77 3.07
CA LEU A 150 -2.54 -25.33 3.18
C LEU A 150 -2.40 -24.00 3.93
N GLU A 151 -3.34 -23.07 3.75
CA GLU A 151 -3.40 -21.82 4.53
C GLU A 151 -3.73 -22.10 5.99
N SER A 152 -4.73 -22.94 6.27
CA SER A 152 -5.18 -23.26 7.63
C SER A 152 -4.16 -24.06 8.43
N SER A 153 -3.37 -24.91 7.77
CA SER A 153 -2.26 -25.63 8.39
C SER A 153 -1.03 -24.73 8.64
N GLY A 154 -1.01 -23.52 8.08
CA GLY A 154 0.14 -22.61 8.13
C GLY A 154 1.29 -22.98 7.19
N ALA A 155 1.15 -24.04 6.38
CA ALA A 155 2.14 -24.43 5.39
C ALA A 155 2.30 -23.36 4.30
N MET A 156 1.19 -22.78 3.84
CA MET A 156 1.14 -21.65 2.91
C MET A 156 0.92 -20.34 3.67
N VAL A 157 1.77 -19.35 3.40
CA VAL A 157 1.71 -18.02 4.03
C VAL A 157 1.00 -17.02 3.15
N HIS A 158 1.35 -16.99 1.85
CA HIS A 158 0.83 -16.02 0.90
C HIS A 158 0.91 -16.56 -0.53
N ARG A 159 0.07 -16.01 -1.40
CA ARG A 159 0.09 -16.31 -2.83
C ARG A 159 -0.05 -15.02 -3.66
N ALA A 160 0.58 -15.02 -4.83
CA ALA A 160 0.49 -13.94 -5.80
C ALA A 160 0.56 -14.48 -7.22
N ILE A 161 -0.10 -13.82 -8.14
CA ILE A 161 -0.01 -14.13 -9.57
C ILE A 161 1.09 -13.26 -10.17
N PHE A 162 2.02 -13.90 -10.87
CA PHE A 162 3.04 -13.27 -11.69
C PHE A 162 2.69 -13.45 -13.16
N ARG A 163 2.99 -12.44 -13.97
CA ARG A 163 2.72 -12.44 -15.41
C ARG A 163 3.99 -12.21 -16.20
N PRO A 164 4.73 -13.29 -16.54
CA PRO A 164 5.94 -13.18 -17.36
C PRO A 164 5.69 -12.58 -18.74
N SER A 165 4.49 -12.81 -19.29
CA SER A 165 3.96 -12.17 -20.50
C SER A 165 2.45 -11.98 -20.37
N GLU A 166 1.82 -11.35 -21.37
CA GLU A 166 0.37 -11.09 -21.36
C GLU A 166 -0.48 -12.37 -21.33
N ASP A 167 0.05 -13.48 -21.85
CA ASP A 167 -0.62 -14.77 -21.97
C ASP A 167 -0.11 -15.83 -20.98
N GLN A 168 0.74 -15.44 -20.01
CA GLN A 168 1.32 -16.34 -19.02
C GLN A 168 0.98 -15.90 -17.60
N GLU A 169 0.46 -16.82 -16.80
CA GLU A 169 0.25 -16.62 -15.37
C GLU A 169 0.92 -17.73 -14.57
N VAL A 170 1.68 -17.34 -13.56
CA VAL A 170 2.39 -18.22 -12.64
C VAL A 170 1.94 -17.95 -11.24
N LEU A 171 1.45 -18.97 -10.53
CA LEU A 171 1.18 -18.85 -9.11
C LEU A 171 2.48 -18.93 -8.33
N VAL A 172 2.85 -17.82 -7.72
CA VAL A 172 3.96 -17.77 -6.76
C VAL A 172 3.41 -17.90 -5.36
N VAL A 173 3.89 -18.91 -4.64
CA VAL A 173 3.45 -19.21 -3.27
C VAL A 173 4.63 -19.10 -2.31
N ALA A 174 4.49 -18.25 -1.31
CA ALA A 174 5.39 -18.21 -0.16
C ALA A 174 4.94 -19.22 0.89
N ALA A 175 5.81 -20.15 1.26
CA ALA A 175 5.51 -21.29 2.10
C ALA A 175 6.50 -21.44 3.25
N THR A 176 6.02 -21.84 4.43
CA THR A 176 6.84 -22.36 5.52
C THR A 176 7.22 -23.80 5.30
N ASP A 177 6.31 -24.59 4.69
CA ASP A 177 6.54 -25.96 4.24
C ASP A 177 6.42 -26.05 2.71
N VAL A 178 7.59 -25.88 2.05
CA VAL A 178 7.70 -25.90 0.57
C VAL A 178 7.27 -27.26 0.00
N GLU A 179 7.62 -28.36 0.68
CA GLU A 179 7.31 -29.71 0.19
C GLU A 179 5.81 -30.00 0.26
N ALA A 180 5.15 -29.65 1.37
CA ALA A 180 3.72 -29.83 1.53
C ALA A 180 2.94 -29.03 0.46
N VAL A 181 3.30 -27.76 0.27
CA VAL A 181 2.66 -26.88 -0.74
C VAL A 181 2.90 -27.40 -2.15
N THR A 182 4.13 -27.79 -2.48
CA THR A 182 4.44 -28.33 -3.81
C THR A 182 3.65 -29.60 -4.08
N ARG A 183 3.60 -30.52 -3.13
CA ARG A 183 2.86 -31.78 -3.26
C ARG A 183 1.35 -31.55 -3.41
N GLY A 184 0.79 -30.60 -2.65
CA GLY A 184 -0.65 -30.31 -2.68
C GLY A 184 -1.09 -29.63 -3.98
N LEU A 185 -0.30 -28.67 -4.49
CA LEU A 185 -0.74 -27.84 -5.60
C LEU A 185 -0.22 -28.26 -6.99
N SER A 186 0.91 -29.00 -7.08
CA SER A 186 1.47 -29.39 -8.39
C SER A 186 0.53 -30.23 -9.26
N PRO A 187 -0.33 -31.12 -8.74
CA PRO A 187 -1.26 -31.87 -9.58
C PRO A 187 -2.26 -30.96 -10.31
N SER A 188 -2.74 -29.92 -9.64
CA SER A 188 -3.71 -28.96 -10.20
C SER A 188 -3.05 -27.85 -11.03
N LEU A 189 -1.74 -27.61 -10.85
CA LEU A 189 -0.97 -26.49 -11.44
C LEU A 189 0.31 -26.97 -12.12
N PRO A 190 0.22 -27.90 -13.08
CA PRO A 190 1.41 -28.43 -13.74
C PRO A 190 2.17 -27.32 -14.48
N ASN A 191 3.44 -27.12 -14.09
CA ASN A 191 4.34 -26.11 -14.68
C ASN A 191 3.92 -24.62 -14.48
N GLN A 192 2.93 -24.34 -13.63
CA GLN A 192 2.46 -22.98 -13.33
C GLN A 192 2.71 -22.56 -11.89
N LEU A 193 3.29 -23.44 -11.10
CA LEU A 193 3.52 -23.25 -9.69
C LEU A 193 4.99 -22.91 -9.42
N CYS A 194 5.21 -21.82 -8.70
CA CYS A 194 6.50 -21.42 -8.16
C CYS A 194 6.39 -21.33 -6.64
N VAL A 195 7.00 -22.26 -5.90
CA VAL A 195 6.98 -22.23 -4.43
C VAL A 195 8.31 -21.72 -3.91
N VAL A 196 8.26 -20.66 -3.11
CA VAL A 196 9.42 -20.07 -2.45
C VAL A 196 9.30 -20.24 -0.93
N ARG A 197 10.43 -20.40 -0.25
CA ARG A 197 10.43 -20.42 1.21
C ARG A 197 10.10 -19.02 1.73
N SER A 198 9.05 -18.91 2.54
CA SER A 198 8.68 -17.66 3.19
C SER A 198 9.68 -17.26 4.27
N ARG A 199 10.00 -15.97 4.35
CA ARG A 199 10.78 -15.37 5.44
C ARG A 199 9.96 -15.20 6.72
N PHE A 200 8.63 -15.11 6.57
CA PHE A 200 7.70 -14.85 7.65
C PHE A 200 6.65 -15.94 7.72
N THR A 201 6.07 -16.12 8.90
CA THR A 201 4.95 -17.02 9.12
C THR A 201 3.61 -16.29 8.97
N ARG A 202 2.53 -17.03 8.76
CA ARG A 202 1.17 -16.48 8.78
C ARG A 202 0.86 -15.82 10.12
N ALA A 203 1.26 -16.45 11.23
CA ALA A 203 1.04 -15.92 12.58
C ALA A 203 1.71 -14.54 12.77
N GLN A 204 2.92 -14.34 12.24
CA GLN A 204 3.58 -13.02 12.32
C GLN A 204 2.83 -11.94 11.52
N LEU A 205 2.32 -12.27 10.34
CA LEU A 205 1.51 -11.34 9.54
C LEU A 205 0.17 -11.03 10.24
N ASP A 206 -0.47 -12.02 10.83
CA ASP A 206 -1.73 -11.85 11.55
C ASP A 206 -1.53 -11.01 12.80
N GLU A 207 -0.43 -11.20 13.56
CA GLU A 207 -0.07 -10.36 14.71
C GLU A 207 0.12 -8.89 14.29
N VAL A 208 0.85 -8.63 13.20
CA VAL A 208 1.00 -7.27 12.66
C VAL A 208 -0.35 -6.68 12.28
N ARG A 209 -1.20 -7.44 11.59
CA ARG A 209 -2.55 -6.99 11.22
C ARG A 209 -3.37 -6.60 12.46
N ASP A 210 -3.34 -7.43 13.49
CA ASP A 210 -4.15 -7.25 14.69
C ASP A 210 -3.69 -6.00 15.48
N VAL A 211 -2.38 -5.73 15.55
CA VAL A 211 -1.85 -4.49 16.12
C VAL A 211 -2.25 -3.27 15.29
N LEU A 212 -2.11 -3.31 13.97
CA LEU A 212 -2.54 -2.22 13.08
C LEU A 212 -4.03 -1.94 13.21
N HIS A 213 -4.85 -2.99 13.35
CA HIS A 213 -6.29 -2.85 13.56
C HIS A 213 -6.59 -2.19 14.92
N ALA A 214 -5.92 -2.62 15.98
CA ALA A 214 -6.11 -2.05 17.32
C ALA A 214 -5.77 -0.56 17.41
N HIS A 215 -4.75 -0.12 16.67
CA HIS A 215 -4.28 1.26 16.65
C HIS A 215 -4.74 2.05 15.40
N PHE A 216 -5.74 1.57 14.67
CA PHE A 216 -6.17 2.15 13.39
C PHE A 216 -6.45 3.65 13.47
N HIS A 217 -7.24 4.08 14.45
CA HIS A 217 -7.60 5.49 14.65
C HIS A 217 -6.45 6.29 15.28
N GLU A 218 -5.74 5.72 16.24
CA GLU A 218 -4.64 6.38 16.94
C GLU A 218 -3.49 6.73 16.00
N TRP A 219 -3.12 5.78 15.14
CA TRP A 219 -2.06 5.99 14.13
C TRP A 219 -2.59 6.62 12.83
N ARG A 220 -3.89 6.95 12.79
CA ARG A 220 -4.56 7.55 11.63
C ARG A 220 -4.24 6.81 10.34
N LEU A 221 -4.45 5.50 10.34
CA LEU A 221 -4.25 4.67 9.17
C LEU A 221 -5.37 4.90 8.16
N GLU A 222 -5.04 5.09 6.89
CA GLU A 222 -6.01 5.09 5.80
C GLU A 222 -6.35 3.66 5.39
N VAL A 223 -5.30 2.85 5.21
CA VAL A 223 -5.38 1.46 4.77
C VAL A 223 -4.29 0.65 5.45
N PHE A 224 -4.59 -0.60 5.74
CA PHE A 224 -3.59 -1.61 6.10
C PHE A 224 -4.01 -2.99 5.60
N GLY A 225 -3.05 -3.90 5.49
CA GLY A 225 -3.32 -5.27 5.06
C GLY A 225 -2.09 -6.16 5.06
N THR A 226 -2.32 -7.46 4.91
CA THR A 226 -1.27 -8.50 4.87
C THR A 226 -1.24 -9.25 3.54
N GLY A 227 -1.98 -8.76 2.53
CA GLY A 227 -2.12 -9.39 1.21
C GLY A 227 -1.10 -8.93 0.16
N SER A 228 0.01 -8.33 0.56
CA SER A 228 1.04 -7.83 -0.34
C SER A 228 2.26 -8.77 -0.40
N SER A 229 2.98 -8.72 -1.51
CA SER A 229 4.27 -9.41 -1.68
C SER A 229 5.21 -8.59 -2.55
N ASP A 230 6.52 -8.79 -2.34
CA ASP A 230 7.56 -8.18 -3.16
C ASP A 230 7.76 -8.93 -4.51
N SER A 231 8.71 -8.47 -5.31
CA SER A 231 9.09 -9.10 -6.60
C SER A 231 9.71 -10.50 -6.43
N GLN A 232 10.06 -10.90 -5.20
CA GLN A 232 10.53 -12.24 -4.86
C GLN A 232 9.42 -13.12 -4.30
N GLY A 233 8.14 -12.66 -4.34
CA GLY A 233 7.00 -13.36 -3.79
C GLY A 233 6.97 -13.41 -2.25
N GLN A 234 7.86 -12.67 -1.57
CA GLN A 234 7.88 -12.67 -0.11
C GLN A 234 6.74 -11.81 0.45
N PRO A 235 5.94 -12.35 1.38
CA PRO A 235 4.83 -11.61 1.95
C PRO A 235 5.30 -10.51 2.90
N PHE A 236 4.52 -9.44 2.97
CA PHE A 236 4.66 -8.39 3.97
C PHE A 236 3.31 -7.75 4.27
N ALA A 237 3.22 -7.13 5.44
CA ALA A 237 2.11 -6.25 5.79
C ALA A 237 2.36 -4.85 5.24
N THR A 238 1.29 -4.15 4.90
CA THR A 238 1.34 -2.74 4.50
C THR A 238 0.51 -1.90 5.45
N ALA A 239 0.96 -0.68 5.72
CA ALA A 239 0.14 0.33 6.37
C ALA A 239 0.38 1.70 5.73
N GLU A 240 -0.70 2.44 5.50
CA GLU A 240 -0.71 3.78 4.93
C GLU A 240 -1.19 4.78 6.00
N PRO A 241 -0.31 5.19 6.93
CA PRO A 241 -0.66 6.24 7.88
C PRO A 241 -0.67 7.61 7.21
N VAL A 242 -1.43 8.54 7.74
CA VAL A 242 -1.31 9.96 7.34
C VAL A 242 0.11 10.43 7.52
N ARG A 243 0.71 10.14 8.67
CA ARG A 243 2.14 10.33 8.99
C ARG A 243 2.64 9.21 9.88
N VAL A 244 3.93 9.02 9.92
CA VAL A 244 4.55 8.09 10.90
C VAL A 244 4.64 8.81 12.25
N THR A 245 3.98 8.24 13.26
CA THR A 245 4.09 8.72 14.64
C THR A 245 5.31 8.11 15.34
N PRO A 246 5.83 8.72 16.42
CA PRO A 246 6.93 8.13 17.19
C PRO A 246 6.62 6.71 17.70
N GLU A 247 5.37 6.48 18.13
CA GLU A 247 4.89 5.19 18.63
C GLU A 247 4.86 4.13 17.53
N LEU A 248 4.34 4.48 16.34
CA LEU A 248 4.34 3.60 15.18
C LEU A 248 5.77 3.27 14.73
N ALA A 249 6.66 4.27 14.70
CA ALA A 249 8.06 4.07 14.35
C ALA A 249 8.78 3.16 15.37
N ALA A 250 8.56 3.39 16.67
CA ALA A 250 9.13 2.57 17.72
C ALA A 250 8.65 1.12 17.66
N TRP A 251 7.37 0.92 17.32
CA TRP A 251 6.84 -0.42 17.14
C TRP A 251 7.39 -1.10 15.87
N ASP A 252 7.48 -0.40 14.73
CA ASP A 252 8.10 -0.93 13.50
C ASP A 252 9.55 -1.38 13.73
N ASP A 253 10.32 -0.63 14.54
CA ASP A 253 11.69 -1.00 14.90
C ASP A 253 11.78 -2.33 15.72
N THR A 254 10.67 -2.80 16.30
CA THR A 254 10.62 -4.11 17.00
C THR A 254 10.34 -5.28 16.07
N LEU A 255 9.84 -5.00 14.85
CA LEU A 255 9.46 -6.03 13.91
C LEU A 255 10.65 -6.60 13.13
N PRO A 256 10.57 -7.85 12.69
CA PRO A 256 11.52 -8.38 11.72
C PRO A 256 11.58 -7.50 10.47
N LYS A 257 12.80 -7.17 10.03
CA LYS A 257 13.01 -6.28 8.87
C LYS A 257 12.29 -6.76 7.62
N GLY A 258 11.44 -5.90 7.07
CA GLY A 258 10.67 -6.15 5.86
C GLY A 258 9.35 -6.89 6.10
N LEU A 259 8.95 -7.11 7.36
CA LEU A 259 7.63 -7.66 7.70
C LEU A 259 6.52 -6.61 7.52
N LEU A 260 6.82 -5.34 7.79
CA LEU A 260 5.92 -4.20 7.56
C LEU A 260 6.52 -3.22 6.56
N LEU A 261 5.71 -2.73 5.64
CA LEU A 261 6.01 -1.62 4.74
C LEU A 261 5.11 -0.44 5.07
N LEU A 262 5.69 0.65 5.52
CA LEU A 262 5.00 1.92 5.76
C LEU A 262 5.04 2.80 4.51
N SER A 263 3.87 3.28 4.10
CA SER A 263 3.70 4.20 2.96
C SER A 263 2.92 5.45 3.41
N PRO A 264 3.51 6.34 4.21
CA PRO A 264 2.82 7.50 4.73
C PRO A 264 2.39 8.45 3.61
N THR A 265 1.26 9.13 3.81
CA THR A 265 0.75 10.13 2.87
C THR A 265 1.56 11.42 2.95
N ILE A 266 2.05 11.77 4.13
CA ILE A 266 2.96 12.91 4.34
C ILE A 266 4.39 12.38 4.36
N THR A 267 5.25 12.98 3.52
CA THR A 267 6.65 12.56 3.33
C THR A 267 7.59 13.78 3.35
N PRO A 268 8.90 13.58 3.59
CA PRO A 268 9.89 14.61 3.30
C PRO A 268 9.86 15.02 1.82
N PRO A 269 10.07 16.29 1.48
CA PRO A 269 9.97 16.78 0.09
C PRO A 269 11.01 16.18 -0.87
N GLU A 270 12.15 15.74 -0.35
CA GLU A 270 13.25 15.15 -1.13
C GLU A 270 12.96 13.69 -1.57
N ILE A 271 11.98 13.04 -0.97
CA ILE A 271 11.58 11.68 -1.38
C ILE A 271 10.81 11.79 -2.70
N GLN A 272 11.55 11.80 -3.81
CA GLN A 272 11.00 11.42 -5.10
C GLN A 272 10.87 9.90 -5.10
N HIS A 273 9.65 9.39 -5.30
CA HIS A 273 9.47 7.96 -5.51
C HIS A 273 10.38 7.49 -6.65
N PRO A 274 11.21 6.45 -6.45
CA PRO A 274 12.25 6.05 -7.41
C PRO A 274 11.73 5.67 -8.80
N ASP A 275 10.42 5.52 -9.00
CA ASP A 275 9.83 5.03 -10.25
C ASP A 275 9.58 6.11 -11.32
N ARG A 276 9.97 7.38 -11.13
CA ARG A 276 9.82 8.41 -12.17
C ARG A 276 10.87 8.36 -13.30
N GLN A 277 11.89 7.48 -13.22
CA GLN A 277 12.97 7.42 -14.23
C GLN A 277 12.91 6.23 -15.20
N ALA A 278 11.92 5.37 -15.13
CA ALA A 278 11.81 4.19 -15.99
C ALA A 278 10.75 4.32 -17.10
N GLY A 279 10.63 5.48 -17.72
CA GLY A 279 9.67 5.73 -18.81
C GLY A 279 10.15 6.82 -19.76
N GLY A 280 11.29 6.59 -20.40
CA GLY A 280 11.80 7.38 -21.52
C GLY A 280 11.96 6.48 -22.74
#